data_9e8725e520828612e1f23fc725b053e4
#
_entry.id   9e8725e520828612e1f23fc725b053e4
#
_cell.length_a   1.000
_cell.length_b   1.000
_cell.length_c   1.000
_cell.angle_alpha   90.00
_cell.angle_beta   90.00
_cell.angle_gamma   90.00
#
_symmetry.space_group_name_H-M   'P 1'
#
loop_
_entity.id
_entity.type
_entity.pdbx_description
1 polymer ?
#
loop_
_entity_poly.entity_id
_entity_poly.type
_entity_poly.pdbx_seq_one_letter_code
_entity_poly.pdbx_strand_id
1 'polypeptide(L)'
;MIVPFSKYHGCGNDFILVKEKDVRSLDLPGLIVSMCDRHCGIGADGFMIVKSDPLEMIYYNQDGSRAPMCGNGIRCFSKFCIDE
;
A
#
# COMPACT_ATOMS: atom_id res chain seq x y z
N MET A 1 -8.48 -15.62 -4.95
CA MET A 1 -7.81 -15.05 -3.77
C MET A 1 -8.36 -13.65 -3.52
N ILE A 2 -8.62 -13.33 -2.26
CA ILE A 2 -9.15 -12.02 -1.88
C ILE A 2 -8.12 -11.32 -1.00
N VAL A 3 -7.73 -10.10 -1.39
CA VAL A 3 -6.80 -9.29 -0.60
C VAL A 3 -7.55 -8.03 -0.14
N PRO A 4 -7.86 -7.93 1.16
CA PRO A 4 -8.47 -6.69 1.67
C PRO A 4 -7.49 -5.53 1.54
N PHE A 5 -8.00 -4.39 1.11
CA PHE A 5 -7.17 -3.21 0.93
C PHE A 5 -7.98 -1.94 1.21
N SER A 6 -7.26 -0.85 1.45
CA SER A 6 -7.84 0.48 1.54
C SER A 6 -7.11 1.38 0.57
N LYS A 7 -7.80 2.35 -0.01
CA LYS A 7 -7.19 3.29 -0.93
C LYS A 7 -7.35 4.70 -0.39
N TYR A 8 -6.24 5.41 -0.26
CA TYR A 8 -6.21 6.77 0.28
C TYR A 8 -5.53 7.73 -0.68
N HIS A 9 -5.90 8.99 -0.60
CA HIS A 9 -5.35 10.08 -1.40
C HIS A 9 -4.65 11.08 -0.50
N GLY A 10 -3.51 11.58 -0.95
CA GLY A 10 -2.79 12.65 -0.25
C GLY A 10 -2.17 13.60 -1.27
N CYS A 11 -2.64 14.85 -1.32
CA CYS A 11 -2.05 15.92 -2.13
C CYS A 11 -1.73 15.52 -3.58
N GLY A 12 -2.67 14.87 -4.26
CA GLY A 12 -2.51 14.49 -5.66
C GLY A 12 -1.94 13.10 -5.91
N ASN A 13 -1.52 12.40 -4.86
CA ASN A 13 -1.06 11.02 -4.97
C ASN A 13 -2.07 10.09 -4.32
N ASP A 14 -2.20 8.88 -4.85
CA ASP A 14 -3.06 7.86 -4.25
C ASP A 14 -2.24 6.61 -3.91
N PHE A 15 -2.67 5.92 -2.85
CA PHE A 15 -1.94 4.78 -2.31
C PHE A 15 -2.89 3.66 -1.94
N ILE A 16 -2.46 2.42 -2.17
CA ILE A 16 -3.15 1.22 -1.71
C ILE A 16 -2.45 0.79 -0.42
N LEU A 17 -3.23 0.60 0.65
CA LEU A 17 -2.70 0.14 1.94
C LEU A 17 -3.30 -1.21 2.26
N VAL A 18 -2.45 -2.15 2.65
CA VAL A 18 -2.87 -3.50 3.06
C VAL A 18 -2.23 -3.83 4.40
N LYS A 19 -2.85 -4.75 5.13
CA LYS A 19 -2.27 -5.27 6.37
C LYS A 19 -1.30 -6.39 6.03
N GLU A 20 -0.16 -6.41 6.69
CA GLU A 20 0.89 -7.39 6.43
C GLU A 20 0.36 -8.84 6.51
N LYS A 21 -0.50 -9.12 7.46
CA LYS A 21 -1.06 -10.46 7.64
C LYS A 21 -1.85 -10.95 6.44
N ASP A 22 -2.39 -10.05 5.64
CA ASP A 22 -3.23 -10.40 4.49
C ASP A 22 -2.41 -10.72 3.24
N VAL A 23 -1.13 -10.35 3.21
CA VAL A 23 -0.27 -10.54 2.04
C VAL A 23 1.00 -11.31 2.35
N ARG A 24 1.11 -11.85 3.55
CA ARG A 24 2.34 -12.47 4.08
C ARG A 24 2.90 -13.60 3.19
N SER A 25 2.04 -14.39 2.60
CA SER A 25 2.45 -15.54 1.81
C SER A 25 2.42 -15.29 0.30
N LEU A 26 2.25 -14.05 -0.13
CA LEU A 26 2.08 -13.72 -1.54
C LEU A 26 3.37 -13.21 -2.16
N ASP A 27 3.45 -13.31 -3.49
CA ASP A 27 4.53 -12.71 -4.28
C ASP A 27 4.29 -11.20 -4.32
N LEU A 28 4.96 -10.46 -3.43
CA LEU A 28 4.70 -9.03 -3.28
C LEU A 28 4.99 -8.19 -4.52
N PRO A 29 6.14 -8.33 -5.20
CA PRO A 29 6.37 -7.50 -6.40
C PRO A 29 5.31 -7.70 -7.46
N GLY A 30 4.92 -8.94 -7.73
CA GLY A 30 3.88 -9.23 -8.72
C GLY A 30 2.53 -8.69 -8.30
N LEU A 31 2.18 -8.84 -7.02
CA LEU A 31 0.91 -8.33 -6.49
C LEU A 31 0.85 -6.81 -6.59
N ILE A 32 1.93 -6.13 -6.23
CA ILE A 32 1.98 -4.67 -6.23
C ILE A 32 1.82 -4.11 -7.64
N VAL A 33 2.56 -4.65 -8.60
CA VAL A 33 2.44 -4.23 -10.00
C VAL A 33 1.02 -4.43 -10.49
N SER A 34 0.44 -5.59 -10.18
CA SER A 34 -0.91 -5.91 -10.62
C SER A 34 -1.96 -4.98 -10.01
N MET A 35 -1.87 -4.72 -8.71
CA MET A 35 -2.86 -3.88 -8.02
C MET A 35 -2.71 -2.41 -8.37
N CYS A 36 -1.50 -1.93 -8.60
CA CYS A 36 -1.26 -0.52 -8.93
C CYS A 36 -1.53 -0.19 -10.40
N ASP A 37 -1.72 -1.19 -11.26
CA ASP A 37 -2.02 -0.98 -12.66
C ASP A 37 -3.39 -0.31 -12.80
N ARG A 38 -3.44 0.87 -13.46
CA ARG A 38 -4.67 1.62 -13.60
C ARG A 38 -5.62 1.07 -14.65
N HIS A 39 -5.15 0.17 -15.50
CA HIS A 39 -5.98 -0.45 -16.54
C HIS A 39 -6.58 -1.77 -16.09
N CYS A 40 -5.77 -2.62 -15.47
CA CYS A 40 -6.18 -3.99 -15.14
C CYS A 40 -6.37 -4.21 -13.64
N GLY A 41 -5.90 -3.29 -12.82
CA GLY A 41 -6.00 -3.38 -11.37
C GLY A 41 -6.78 -2.22 -10.78
N ILE A 42 -6.48 -1.93 -9.50
CA ILE A 42 -7.14 -0.85 -8.77
C ILE A 42 -6.59 0.52 -9.20
N GLY A 43 -5.30 0.56 -9.46
CA GLY A 43 -4.63 1.79 -9.85
C GLY A 43 -4.18 2.62 -8.66
N ALA A 44 -2.88 2.90 -8.57
CA ALA A 44 -2.34 3.74 -7.51
C ALA A 44 -0.91 4.16 -7.84
N ASP A 45 -0.46 5.26 -7.23
CA ASP A 45 0.91 5.72 -7.37
C ASP A 45 1.86 4.93 -6.48
N GLY A 46 1.38 4.38 -5.39
CA GLY A 46 2.20 3.61 -4.48
C GLY A 46 1.42 2.59 -3.67
N PHE A 47 2.16 1.74 -2.97
CA PHE A 47 1.59 0.62 -2.23
C PHE A 47 2.27 0.56 -0.86
N MET A 48 1.48 0.39 0.20
CA MET A 48 2.01 0.33 1.55
C MET A 48 1.54 -0.90 2.27
N ILE A 49 2.46 -1.55 2.98
CA ILE A 49 2.15 -2.67 3.85
C ILE A 49 2.25 -2.17 5.28
N VAL A 50 1.18 -2.37 6.04
CA VAL A 50 1.10 -1.93 7.43
C VAL A 50 1.26 -3.15 8.33
N LYS A 51 2.29 -3.13 9.17
CA LYS A 51 2.53 -4.15 10.18
C LYS A 51 2.12 -3.60 11.52
N SER A 52 1.57 -4.46 12.37
CA SER A 52 1.25 -4.08 13.74
C SER A 52 2.09 -4.90 14.70
N ASP A 53 2.38 -4.33 15.88
CA ASP A 53 3.05 -4.97 17.00
C ASP A 53 4.48 -5.42 16.68
N PRO A 54 5.43 -4.50 16.49
CA PRO A 54 5.27 -3.04 16.56
C PRO A 54 4.69 -2.48 15.27
N LEU A 55 4.07 -1.33 15.39
CA LEU A 55 3.51 -0.65 14.23
C LEU A 55 4.61 -0.19 13.30
N GLU A 56 4.54 -0.62 12.06
CA GLU A 56 5.57 -0.35 11.08
C GLU A 56 4.94 -0.25 9.70
N MET A 57 5.52 0.57 8.83
CA MET A 57 5.02 0.74 7.48
C MET A 57 6.15 0.49 6.48
N ILE A 58 5.84 -0.26 5.44
CA ILE A 58 6.78 -0.55 4.35
C ILE A 58 6.17 0.00 3.07
N TYR A 59 6.90 0.87 2.41
CA TYR A 59 6.43 1.57 1.22
C TYR A 59 7.06 1.00 -0.05
N TYR A 60 6.22 0.81 -1.07
CA TYR A 60 6.65 0.32 -2.39
C TYR A 60 6.18 1.25 -3.49
N ASN A 61 7.00 1.41 -4.51
CA ASN A 61 6.58 2.09 -5.73
C ASN A 61 5.61 1.22 -6.52
N GLN A 62 4.91 1.81 -7.47
CA GLN A 62 3.94 1.09 -8.30
C GLN A 62 4.57 -0.02 -9.12
N ASP A 63 5.88 -0.01 -9.33
CA ASP A 63 6.61 -1.05 -10.06
C ASP A 63 7.08 -2.20 -9.17
N GLY A 64 6.72 -2.17 -7.89
CA GLY A 64 7.07 -3.24 -6.95
C GLY A 64 8.39 -3.02 -6.22
N SER A 65 9.15 -1.97 -6.52
CA SER A 65 10.41 -1.70 -5.83
C SER A 65 10.18 -0.98 -4.50
N ARG A 66 11.05 -1.27 -3.52
CA ARG A 66 11.02 -0.59 -2.22
C ARG A 66 11.41 0.87 -2.38
N ALA A 67 10.78 1.74 -1.62
CA ALA A 67 11.06 3.17 -1.68
C ALA A 67 10.98 3.80 -0.29
N PRO A 68 11.67 4.94 -0.07
CA PRO A 68 11.51 5.67 1.17
C PRO A 68 10.12 6.31 1.22
N MET A 69 9.61 6.49 2.44
CA MET A 69 8.31 7.10 2.66
C MET A 69 8.31 8.58 2.23
N CYS A 70 7.28 8.99 1.48
CA CYS A 70 7.06 10.40 1.17
C CYS A 70 6.05 10.98 2.16
N GLY A 71 5.99 12.33 2.26
CA GLY A 71 5.08 13.01 3.17
C GLY A 71 3.62 12.65 2.93
N ASN A 72 3.22 12.52 1.67
CA ASN A 72 1.84 12.16 1.34
C ASN A 72 1.52 10.75 1.80
N GLY A 73 2.49 9.84 1.70
CA GLY A 73 2.32 8.47 2.18
C GLY A 73 2.16 8.42 3.69
N ILE A 74 2.89 9.27 4.43
CA ILE A 74 2.78 9.33 5.88
C ILE A 74 1.36 9.74 6.28
N ARG A 75 0.76 10.69 5.58
CA ARG A 75 -0.61 11.11 5.85
C ARG A 75 -1.60 9.97 5.62
N CYS A 76 -1.46 9.23 4.54
CA CYS A 76 -2.32 8.09 4.25
C CYS A 76 -2.14 6.99 5.28
N PHE A 77 -0.91 6.73 5.70
CA PHE A 77 -0.62 5.75 6.73
C PHE A 77 -1.26 6.12 8.06
N SER A 78 -1.14 7.39 8.47
CA SER A 78 -1.76 7.86 9.71
C SER A 78 -3.28 7.72 9.68
N LYS A 79 -3.89 8.10 8.55
CA LYS A 79 -5.34 7.98 8.36
C LYS A 79 -5.77 6.51 8.45
N PHE A 80 -5.04 5.62 7.79
CA PHE A 80 -5.31 4.18 7.81
C PHE A 80 -5.28 3.64 9.24
N CYS A 81 -4.28 4.05 10.03
CA CYS A 81 -4.14 3.59 11.41
C CYS A 81 -5.30 4.07 12.29
N ILE A 82 -5.85 5.25 12.02
CA ILE A 82 -7.01 5.76 12.74
C ILE A 82 -8.27 4.99 12.36
N ASP A 83 -8.44 4.73 11.07
CA ASP A 83 -9.66 4.09 10.55
C ASP A 83 -9.72 2.59 10.83
N GLU A 84 -8.57 1.93 10.90
CA GLU A 84 -8.47 0.49 11.09
C GLU A 84 -7.92 0.18 12.49
#